data_a55abdc3af0b8d9d4328a4da620426ef
#
_entry.id   a55abdc3af0b8d9d4328a4da620426ef
#
_cell.length_a   1.000
_cell.length_b   1.000
_cell.length_c   1.000
_cell.angle_alpha   90.00
_cell.angle_beta   90.00
_cell.angle_gamma   90.00
#
_symmetry.space_group_name_H-M   'P 1'
#
loop_
_entity.id
_entity.type
_entity.pdbx_description
1 polymer ?
#
loop_
_entity_poly.entity_id
_entity_poly.type
_entity_poly.pdbx_seq_one_letter_code
_entity_poly.pdbx_strand_id
1 'polypeptide(L)'
;MKDYLNIDGTGQATFKVSETPRIDHLIRERKYDEALSEINQLLKTTHTSDNLNLKGTILDKMSEFDKAIATFDEALEITRSDEILKNKAEAYYNWAKVTFFPAEDYEKAITLIDSGIEALPESEDASEYYFLKAEIFEGMNELVEAHKYYLKAYKEFDKLDEFQSQTDYLKSTNDTLINIVGCDFYNYVPKIGDIISLIKDEENEHDPDAVAVVIGGDVKGYVANSSYTLIDEVKSASVIKNMIGDEQKAEILFVYLGEYVIAKLIK
;
A
#
# COMPACT_ATOMS: atom_id res chain seq x y z
N MET A 1 19.00 16.83 -27.51
CA MET A 1 18.78 15.73 -28.44
C MET A 1 19.31 14.46 -27.75
N LYS A 2 18.45 13.68 -27.11
CA LYS A 2 18.81 12.32 -26.64
C LYS A 2 18.08 11.38 -27.58
N ASP A 3 18.80 10.94 -28.59
CA ASP A 3 18.35 9.85 -29.48
C ASP A 3 18.37 8.59 -28.64
N TYR A 4 17.24 7.91 -28.52
CA TYR A 4 17.16 6.60 -27.86
C TYR A 4 17.85 5.57 -28.75
N LEU A 5 18.97 5.04 -28.29
CA LEU A 5 19.72 3.98 -28.93
C LEU A 5 19.01 2.66 -28.60
N ASN A 6 18.33 2.08 -29.57
CA ASN A 6 17.83 0.70 -29.45
C ASN A 6 18.87 -0.24 -30.06
N ILE A 7 19.45 -1.14 -29.28
CA ILE A 7 20.43 -2.13 -29.73
C ILE A 7 19.66 -3.42 -29.93
N ASP A 8 19.51 -3.84 -31.18
CA ASP A 8 18.96 -5.15 -31.51
C ASP A 8 19.93 -6.29 -31.13
N GLY A 9 19.44 -7.55 -31.13
CA GLY A 9 20.23 -8.72 -30.77
C GLY A 9 21.43 -9.01 -31.73
N THR A 10 21.66 -8.19 -32.77
CA THR A 10 22.79 -8.30 -33.72
C THR A 10 23.88 -7.26 -33.43
N GLY A 11 23.65 -6.36 -32.45
CA GLY A 11 24.58 -5.28 -32.08
C GLY A 11 24.53 -4.07 -33.03
N GLN A 12 23.57 -4.01 -33.93
CA GLN A 12 23.35 -2.84 -34.78
C GLN A 12 22.47 -1.81 -34.05
N ALA A 13 23.01 -0.61 -33.90
CA ALA A 13 22.28 0.52 -33.35
C ALA A 13 21.36 1.11 -34.42
N THR A 14 20.06 0.95 -34.29
CA THR A 14 19.07 1.64 -35.10
C THR A 14 18.61 2.91 -34.40
N PHE A 15 18.85 4.06 -35.03
CA PHE A 15 18.25 5.32 -34.59
C PHE A 15 16.79 5.33 -35.07
N LYS A 16 15.84 5.17 -34.11
CA LYS A 16 14.44 5.46 -34.39
C LYS A 16 14.31 7.00 -34.37
N VAL A 17 14.39 7.64 -35.52
CA VAL A 17 14.03 9.05 -35.64
C VAL A 17 12.53 9.15 -35.34
N SER A 18 12.16 9.98 -34.37
CA SER A 18 10.74 10.24 -34.10
C SER A 18 10.08 10.71 -35.40
N GLU A 19 8.97 10.05 -35.81
CA GLU A 19 8.16 10.49 -36.94
C GLU A 19 7.38 11.77 -36.62
N THR A 20 7.41 12.19 -35.34
CA THR A 20 6.65 13.34 -34.80
C THR A 20 7.52 14.36 -34.05
N PRO A 21 8.68 14.79 -34.57
CA PRO A 21 9.64 15.61 -33.82
C PRO A 21 9.05 16.94 -33.35
N ARG A 22 8.06 17.49 -34.08
CA ARG A 22 7.37 18.72 -33.68
C ARG A 22 6.45 18.49 -32.48
N ILE A 23 5.73 17.38 -32.45
CA ILE A 23 4.83 17.03 -31.33
C ILE A 23 5.68 16.77 -30.07
N ASP A 24 6.79 16.04 -30.19
CA ASP A 24 7.71 15.78 -29.09
C ASP A 24 8.31 17.08 -28.52
N HIS A 25 8.57 18.06 -29.39
CA HIS A 25 9.02 19.39 -28.94
C HIS A 25 7.94 20.12 -28.16
N LEU A 26 6.68 20.12 -28.65
CA LEU A 26 5.55 20.73 -27.97
C LEU A 26 5.28 20.11 -26.59
N ILE A 27 5.38 18.78 -26.50
CA ILE A 27 5.25 18.05 -25.21
C ILE A 27 6.33 18.48 -24.22
N ARG A 28 7.60 18.56 -24.65
CA ARG A 28 8.70 19.05 -23.81
C ARG A 28 8.51 20.48 -23.33
N GLU A 29 7.91 21.34 -24.17
CA GLU A 29 7.56 22.72 -23.80
C GLU A 29 6.26 22.82 -23.01
N ARG A 30 5.60 21.69 -22.68
CA ARG A 30 4.29 21.61 -22.02
C ARG A 30 3.15 22.34 -22.76
N LYS A 31 3.28 22.49 -24.08
CA LYS A 31 2.24 23.04 -24.96
C LYS A 31 1.28 21.94 -25.43
N TYR A 32 0.58 21.38 -24.45
CA TYR A 32 -0.24 20.17 -24.68
C TYR A 32 -1.42 20.40 -25.63
N ASP A 33 -2.06 21.56 -25.60
CA ASP A 33 -3.15 21.90 -26.53
C ASP A 33 -2.67 21.93 -27.99
N GLU A 34 -1.48 22.52 -28.23
CA GLU A 34 -0.88 22.54 -29.56
C GLU A 34 -0.48 21.11 -29.99
N ALA A 35 0.14 20.35 -29.08
CA ALA A 35 0.51 18.96 -29.33
C ALA A 35 -0.73 18.10 -29.66
N LEU A 36 -1.83 18.26 -28.90
CA LEU A 36 -3.09 17.56 -29.15
C LEU A 36 -3.70 17.94 -30.51
N SER A 37 -3.61 19.19 -30.90
CA SER A 37 -4.07 19.65 -32.22
C SER A 37 -3.27 18.98 -33.34
N GLU A 38 -1.94 18.97 -33.24
CA GLU A 38 -1.05 18.38 -34.25
C GLU A 38 -1.26 16.85 -34.37
N ILE A 39 -1.34 16.12 -33.24
CA ILE A 39 -1.57 14.68 -33.28
C ILE A 39 -2.94 14.33 -33.86
N ASN A 40 -3.98 15.11 -33.54
CA ASN A 40 -5.31 14.92 -34.14
C ASN A 40 -5.34 15.17 -35.64
N GLN A 41 -4.49 16.05 -36.18
CA GLN A 41 -4.34 16.22 -37.62
C GLN A 41 -3.60 15.02 -38.25
N LEU A 42 -2.53 14.55 -37.60
CA LEU A 42 -1.77 13.39 -38.07
C LEU A 42 -2.64 12.13 -38.11
N LEU A 43 -3.47 11.90 -37.11
CA LEU A 43 -4.38 10.76 -37.03
C LEU A 43 -5.43 10.71 -38.15
N LYS A 44 -5.75 11.83 -38.83
CA LYS A 44 -6.64 11.83 -40.01
C LYS A 44 -6.02 11.12 -41.22
N THR A 45 -4.70 11.09 -41.29
CA THR A 45 -3.95 10.51 -42.41
C THR A 45 -3.22 9.23 -42.02
N THR A 46 -2.78 9.14 -40.76
CA THR A 46 -1.94 8.05 -40.26
C THR A 46 -2.49 7.55 -38.93
N HIS A 47 -3.49 6.67 -39.03
CA HIS A 47 -4.20 6.12 -37.87
C HIS A 47 -3.49 4.83 -37.39
N THR A 48 -2.44 4.99 -36.56
CA THR A 48 -1.62 3.90 -36.03
C THR A 48 -1.71 3.83 -34.53
N SER A 49 -1.39 2.65 -33.96
CA SER A 49 -1.30 2.46 -32.51
C SER A 49 -0.28 3.40 -31.87
N ASP A 50 0.86 3.67 -32.52
CA ASP A 50 1.89 4.58 -32.00
C ASP A 50 1.38 6.03 -31.90
N ASN A 51 0.65 6.50 -32.92
CA ASN A 51 0.06 7.84 -32.91
C ASN A 51 -1.08 7.97 -31.88
N LEU A 52 -1.88 6.94 -31.68
CA LEU A 52 -2.90 6.88 -30.62
C LEU A 52 -2.23 6.83 -29.24
N ASN A 53 -1.17 6.04 -29.08
CA ASN A 53 -0.39 6.01 -27.84
C ASN A 53 0.16 7.39 -27.47
N LEU A 54 0.73 8.10 -28.45
CA LEU A 54 1.21 9.47 -28.27
C LEU A 54 0.06 10.42 -27.89
N LYS A 55 -1.10 10.31 -28.51
CA LYS A 55 -2.30 11.09 -28.15
C LYS A 55 -2.77 10.78 -26.73
N GLY A 56 -2.84 9.51 -26.34
CA GLY A 56 -3.19 9.11 -24.98
C GLY A 56 -2.23 9.71 -23.94
N THR A 57 -0.93 9.69 -24.22
CA THR A 57 0.08 10.30 -23.36
C THR A 57 -0.10 11.83 -23.23
N ILE A 58 -0.46 12.53 -24.32
CA ILE A 58 -0.74 13.96 -24.26
C ILE A 58 -1.98 14.23 -23.38
N LEU A 59 -3.05 13.44 -23.54
CA LEU A 59 -4.28 13.58 -22.76
C LEU A 59 -4.02 13.30 -21.27
N ASP A 60 -3.18 12.30 -20.92
CA ASP A 60 -2.77 12.05 -19.54
C ASP A 60 -2.05 13.27 -18.94
N LYS A 61 -1.10 13.87 -19.67
CA LYS A 61 -0.41 15.09 -19.22
C LYS A 61 -1.32 16.32 -19.08
N MET A 62 -2.47 16.30 -19.76
CA MET A 62 -3.54 17.31 -19.60
C MET A 62 -4.51 16.97 -18.46
N SER A 63 -4.31 15.84 -17.78
CA SER A 63 -5.24 15.30 -16.76
C SER A 63 -6.63 14.95 -17.31
N GLU A 64 -6.74 14.71 -18.63
CA GLU A 64 -7.93 14.20 -19.29
C GLU A 64 -7.92 12.66 -19.29
N PHE A 65 -7.89 12.08 -18.08
CA PHE A 65 -7.57 10.66 -17.85
C PHE A 65 -8.54 9.69 -18.51
N ASP A 66 -9.83 9.96 -18.45
CA ASP A 66 -10.87 9.15 -19.11
C ASP A 66 -10.66 9.05 -20.62
N LYS A 67 -10.32 10.18 -21.25
CA LYS A 67 -10.01 10.23 -22.69
C LYS A 67 -8.66 9.57 -23.00
N ALA A 68 -7.67 9.73 -22.13
CA ALA A 68 -6.38 9.07 -22.28
C ALA A 68 -6.56 7.55 -22.29
N ILE A 69 -7.26 7.00 -21.32
CA ILE A 69 -7.53 5.56 -21.20
C ILE A 69 -8.28 5.04 -22.42
N ALA A 70 -9.37 5.72 -22.83
CA ALA A 70 -10.12 5.34 -24.03
C ALA A 70 -9.25 5.36 -25.30
N THR A 71 -8.30 6.31 -25.39
CA THR A 71 -7.38 6.40 -26.53
C THR A 71 -6.33 5.28 -26.50
N PHE A 72 -5.84 4.88 -25.31
CA PHE A 72 -4.97 3.72 -25.18
C PHE A 72 -5.70 2.42 -25.52
N ASP A 73 -6.97 2.28 -25.16
CA ASP A 73 -7.78 1.13 -25.53
C ASP A 73 -7.93 1.03 -27.06
N GLU A 74 -8.21 2.13 -27.75
CA GLU A 74 -8.24 2.19 -29.20
C GLU A 74 -6.88 1.81 -29.82
N ALA A 75 -5.77 2.25 -29.22
CA ALA A 75 -4.43 1.86 -29.67
C ALA A 75 -4.17 0.35 -29.50
N LEU A 76 -4.62 -0.24 -28.41
CA LEU A 76 -4.49 -1.66 -28.11
C LEU A 76 -5.36 -2.56 -29.00
N GLU A 77 -6.49 -2.06 -29.52
CA GLU A 77 -7.30 -2.74 -30.54
C GLU A 77 -6.54 -2.91 -31.88
N ILE A 78 -5.65 -1.95 -32.21
CA ILE A 78 -4.82 -2.02 -33.42
C ILE A 78 -3.61 -2.92 -33.18
N THR A 79 -2.88 -2.70 -32.09
CA THR A 79 -1.66 -3.46 -31.75
C THR A 79 -1.51 -3.56 -30.24
N ARG A 80 -1.46 -4.81 -29.71
CA ARG A 80 -1.13 -5.04 -28.31
C ARG A 80 0.37 -4.81 -28.09
N SER A 81 0.72 -3.88 -27.20
CA SER A 81 2.09 -3.49 -26.90
C SER A 81 2.23 -3.24 -25.40
N ASP A 82 3.31 -3.74 -24.81
CA ASP A 82 3.62 -3.50 -23.38
C ASP A 82 3.83 -2.02 -23.09
N GLU A 83 4.36 -1.25 -24.05
CA GLU A 83 4.50 0.20 -23.92
C GLU A 83 3.14 0.89 -23.78
N ILE A 84 2.15 0.50 -24.59
CA ILE A 84 0.79 1.08 -24.52
C ILE A 84 0.11 0.67 -23.22
N LEU A 85 0.25 -0.60 -22.80
CA LEU A 85 -0.28 -1.09 -21.53
C LEU A 85 0.33 -0.33 -20.35
N LYS A 86 1.64 -0.09 -20.36
CA LYS A 86 2.34 0.69 -19.35
C LYS A 86 1.83 2.14 -19.29
N ASN A 87 1.69 2.81 -20.41
CA ASN A 87 1.18 4.18 -20.47
C ASN A 87 -0.28 4.25 -19.99
N LYS A 88 -1.09 3.25 -20.32
CA LYS A 88 -2.47 3.14 -19.79
C LYS A 88 -2.47 2.95 -18.28
N ALA A 89 -1.60 2.08 -17.74
CA ALA A 89 -1.44 1.88 -16.30
C ALA A 89 -1.00 3.18 -15.60
N GLU A 90 -0.04 3.91 -16.18
CA GLU A 90 0.40 5.22 -15.66
C GLU A 90 -0.75 6.24 -15.62
N ALA A 91 -1.62 6.28 -16.65
CA ALA A 91 -2.77 7.16 -16.66
C ALA A 91 -3.78 6.82 -15.52
N TYR A 92 -4.01 5.54 -15.25
CA TYR A 92 -4.81 5.12 -14.08
C TYR A 92 -4.16 5.53 -12.76
N TYR A 93 -2.83 5.34 -12.63
CA TYR A 93 -2.08 5.75 -11.46
C TYR A 93 -2.18 7.25 -11.21
N ASN A 94 -1.97 8.07 -12.25
CA ASN A 94 -2.07 9.52 -12.17
C ASN A 94 -3.49 9.96 -11.78
N TRP A 95 -4.52 9.29 -12.33
CA TRP A 95 -5.91 9.57 -11.96
C TRP A 95 -6.20 9.18 -10.52
N ALA A 96 -5.78 7.99 -10.08
CA ALA A 96 -5.92 7.56 -8.70
C ALA A 96 -5.28 8.57 -7.74
N LYS A 97 -4.08 9.04 -8.05
CA LYS A 97 -3.34 10.00 -7.22
C LYS A 97 -4.07 11.33 -7.03
N VAL A 98 -4.62 11.92 -8.11
CA VAL A 98 -5.38 13.18 -7.99
C VAL A 98 -6.77 12.97 -7.39
N THR A 99 -7.31 11.76 -7.44
CA THR A 99 -8.58 11.37 -6.81
C THR A 99 -8.38 11.12 -5.32
N PHE A 100 -7.24 10.57 -4.93
CA PHE A 100 -6.85 10.41 -3.54
C PHE A 100 -6.55 11.76 -2.88
N PHE A 101 -5.69 12.58 -3.48
CA PHE A 101 -5.31 13.87 -2.92
C PHE A 101 -5.32 14.98 -4.00
N PRO A 102 -6.04 16.09 -3.78
CA PRO A 102 -6.71 16.52 -2.55
C PRO A 102 -8.21 16.16 -2.45
N ALA A 103 -8.76 15.35 -3.37
CA ALA A 103 -10.19 15.13 -3.44
C ALA A 103 -10.74 14.16 -2.37
N GLU A 104 -9.87 13.33 -1.76
CA GLU A 104 -10.20 12.37 -0.69
C GLU A 104 -11.30 11.34 -1.08
N ASP A 105 -11.45 11.06 -2.40
CA ASP A 105 -12.35 10.03 -2.88
C ASP A 105 -11.62 8.67 -2.89
N TYR A 106 -11.48 8.09 -1.70
CA TYR A 106 -10.68 6.89 -1.45
C TYR A 106 -11.19 5.68 -2.25
N GLU A 107 -12.50 5.44 -2.28
CA GLU A 107 -13.10 4.28 -2.96
C GLU A 107 -12.83 4.32 -4.47
N LYS A 108 -13.00 5.49 -5.07
CA LYS A 108 -12.67 5.68 -6.47
C LYS A 108 -11.18 5.57 -6.72
N ALA A 109 -10.34 6.10 -5.84
CA ALA A 109 -8.88 6.00 -5.95
C ALA A 109 -8.41 4.53 -5.90
N ILE A 110 -9.00 3.69 -5.02
CA ILE A 110 -8.73 2.25 -4.97
C ILE A 110 -9.12 1.58 -6.29
N THR A 111 -10.32 1.88 -6.81
CA THR A 111 -10.78 1.29 -8.06
C THR A 111 -9.85 1.64 -9.23
N LEU A 112 -9.37 2.87 -9.28
CA LEU A 112 -8.45 3.34 -10.31
C LEU A 112 -7.06 2.70 -10.19
N ILE A 113 -6.51 2.62 -8.97
CA ILE A 113 -5.20 2.00 -8.78
C ILE A 113 -5.24 0.50 -9.10
N ASP A 114 -6.33 -0.19 -8.79
CA ASP A 114 -6.52 -1.59 -9.15
C ASP A 114 -6.59 -1.78 -10.66
N SER A 115 -7.30 -0.90 -11.37
CA SER A 115 -7.31 -0.89 -12.84
C SER A 115 -5.91 -0.63 -13.43
N GLY A 116 -5.10 0.20 -12.76
CA GLY A 116 -3.71 0.44 -13.14
C GLY A 116 -2.84 -0.80 -12.98
N ILE A 117 -2.95 -1.50 -11.84
CA ILE A 117 -2.24 -2.75 -11.58
C ILE A 117 -2.62 -3.84 -12.61
N GLU A 118 -3.91 -3.95 -12.93
CA GLU A 118 -4.41 -4.91 -13.92
C GLU A 118 -3.92 -4.61 -15.34
N ALA A 119 -3.80 -3.34 -15.69
CA ALA A 119 -3.30 -2.90 -16.99
C ALA A 119 -1.78 -3.05 -17.14
N LEU A 120 -1.05 -3.12 -16.03
CA LEU A 120 0.42 -3.17 -16.04
C LEU A 120 0.92 -4.49 -16.65
N PRO A 121 1.89 -4.48 -17.60
CA PRO A 121 2.50 -5.71 -18.08
C PRO A 121 3.12 -6.53 -16.95
N GLU A 122 3.05 -7.87 -17.04
CA GLU A 122 3.63 -8.78 -16.03
C GLU A 122 5.15 -8.59 -15.81
N SER A 123 5.85 -8.06 -16.82
CA SER A 123 7.29 -7.76 -16.76
C SER A 123 7.62 -6.49 -15.97
N GLU A 124 6.63 -5.65 -15.70
CA GLU A 124 6.81 -4.36 -15.04
C GLU A 124 6.63 -4.46 -13.52
N ASP A 125 7.30 -3.57 -12.81
CA ASP A 125 7.25 -3.51 -11.35
C ASP A 125 6.01 -2.75 -10.86
N ALA A 126 5.16 -3.42 -10.09
CA ALA A 126 3.95 -2.84 -9.52
C ALA A 126 4.17 -2.14 -8.16
N SER A 127 5.42 -2.04 -7.67
CA SER A 127 5.71 -1.54 -6.32
C SER A 127 5.17 -0.13 -6.04
N GLU A 128 5.27 0.80 -7.01
CA GLU A 128 4.73 2.16 -6.86
C GLU A 128 3.20 2.17 -6.75
N TYR A 129 2.52 1.28 -7.47
CA TYR A 129 1.07 1.12 -7.41
C TYR A 129 0.63 0.57 -6.05
N TYR A 130 1.34 -0.45 -5.54
CA TYR A 130 1.07 -0.98 -4.21
C TYR A 130 1.34 0.05 -3.12
N PHE A 131 2.38 0.88 -3.28
CA PHE A 131 2.67 1.94 -2.33
C PHE A 131 1.54 2.96 -2.28
N LEU A 132 1.09 3.49 -3.43
CA LEU A 132 -0.04 4.41 -3.47
C LEU A 132 -1.32 3.77 -2.89
N LYS A 133 -1.57 2.50 -3.19
CA LYS A 133 -2.72 1.78 -2.63
C LYS A 133 -2.64 1.66 -1.11
N ALA A 134 -1.44 1.43 -0.56
CA ALA A 134 -1.22 1.44 0.88
C ALA A 134 -1.52 2.80 1.50
N GLU A 135 -1.05 3.90 0.90
CA GLU A 135 -1.33 5.27 1.36
C GLU A 135 -2.84 5.58 1.34
N ILE A 136 -3.58 5.09 0.33
CA ILE A 136 -5.03 5.25 0.24
C ILE A 136 -5.71 4.53 1.40
N PHE A 137 -5.35 3.27 1.70
CA PHE A 137 -5.89 2.52 2.84
C PHE A 137 -5.52 3.14 4.17
N GLU A 138 -4.32 3.69 4.31
CA GLU A 138 -3.91 4.43 5.50
C GLU A 138 -4.77 5.68 5.69
N GLY A 139 -5.07 6.42 4.62
CA GLY A 139 -6.01 7.56 4.65
C GLY A 139 -7.43 7.17 5.05
N MET A 140 -7.85 5.93 4.78
CA MET A 140 -9.13 5.35 5.23
C MET A 140 -9.09 4.84 6.67
N ASN A 141 -7.93 4.86 7.33
CA ASN A 141 -7.67 4.19 8.61
C ASN A 141 -7.82 2.65 8.56
N GLU A 142 -7.67 2.07 7.39
CA GLU A 142 -7.69 0.61 7.15
C GLU A 142 -6.27 0.03 7.29
N LEU A 143 -5.72 0.09 8.51
CA LEU A 143 -4.29 -0.15 8.77
C LEU A 143 -3.82 -1.56 8.38
N VAL A 144 -4.69 -2.57 8.48
CA VAL A 144 -4.39 -3.95 8.09
C VAL A 144 -4.16 -4.06 6.59
N GLU A 145 -5.04 -3.46 5.79
CA GLU A 145 -4.88 -3.45 4.34
C GLU A 145 -3.71 -2.56 3.91
N ALA A 146 -3.53 -1.39 4.53
CA ALA A 146 -2.36 -0.54 4.30
C ALA A 146 -1.05 -1.32 4.50
N HIS A 147 -0.90 -2.02 5.63
CA HIS A 147 0.31 -2.79 5.94
C HIS A 147 0.57 -3.90 4.91
N LYS A 148 -0.45 -4.64 4.47
CA LYS A 148 -0.33 -5.64 3.40
C LYS A 148 0.23 -5.06 2.11
N TYR A 149 -0.28 -3.89 1.71
CA TYR A 149 0.17 -3.27 0.47
C TYR A 149 1.54 -2.61 0.61
N TYR A 150 1.93 -2.11 1.79
CA TYR A 150 3.32 -1.72 2.05
C TYR A 150 4.28 -2.91 1.94
N LEU A 151 3.95 -4.06 2.51
CA LEU A 151 4.79 -5.27 2.37
C LEU A 151 4.94 -5.70 0.90
N LYS A 152 3.88 -5.61 0.09
CA LYS A 152 3.95 -5.85 -1.36
C LYS A 152 4.83 -4.82 -2.08
N ALA A 153 4.70 -3.54 -1.74
CA ALA A 153 5.47 -2.45 -2.31
C ALA A 153 6.98 -2.61 -2.03
N TYR A 154 7.33 -3.04 -0.83
CA TYR A 154 8.71 -3.32 -0.44
C TYR A 154 9.21 -4.72 -0.84
N LYS A 155 8.35 -5.53 -1.48
CA LYS A 155 8.66 -6.93 -1.90
C LYS A 155 9.04 -7.84 -0.73
N GLU A 156 8.51 -7.57 0.45
CA GLU A 156 8.72 -8.35 1.66
C GLU A 156 7.71 -9.51 1.76
N PHE A 157 7.71 -10.39 0.77
CA PHE A 157 6.69 -11.45 0.62
C PHE A 157 6.71 -12.46 1.77
N ASP A 158 7.88 -12.79 2.33
CA ASP A 158 7.96 -13.69 3.50
C ASP A 158 7.24 -13.08 4.71
N LYS A 159 7.39 -11.76 4.93
CA LYS A 159 6.68 -11.05 5.99
C LYS A 159 5.20 -10.90 5.69
N LEU A 160 4.80 -10.80 4.42
CA LEU A 160 3.39 -10.76 4.03
C LEU A 160 2.68 -12.07 4.38
N ASP A 161 3.31 -13.23 4.14
CA ASP A 161 2.76 -14.54 4.48
C ASP A 161 2.67 -14.72 6.00
N GLU A 162 3.69 -14.26 6.74
CA GLU A 162 3.67 -14.25 8.21
C GLU A 162 2.55 -13.35 8.73
N PHE A 163 2.44 -12.13 8.24
CA PHE A 163 1.40 -11.18 8.62
C PHE A 163 -0.01 -11.69 8.33
N GLN A 164 -0.21 -12.34 7.18
CA GLN A 164 -1.50 -12.95 6.85
C GLN A 164 -1.84 -14.06 7.85
N SER A 165 -0.87 -14.91 8.19
CA SER A 165 -1.05 -15.98 9.17
C SER A 165 -1.38 -15.43 10.56
N GLN A 166 -0.75 -14.34 10.99
CA GLN A 166 -1.04 -13.64 12.24
C GLN A 166 -2.47 -13.08 12.24
N THR A 167 -2.86 -12.42 11.13
CA THR A 167 -4.21 -11.84 10.95
C THR A 167 -5.29 -12.93 11.02
N ASP A 168 -5.07 -14.06 10.34
CA ASP A 168 -6.02 -15.18 10.34
C ASP A 168 -6.12 -15.83 11.73
N TYR A 169 -5.00 -15.94 12.45
CA TYR A 169 -4.99 -16.42 13.83
C TYR A 169 -5.80 -15.49 14.75
N LEU A 170 -5.58 -14.19 14.69
CA LEU A 170 -6.32 -13.21 15.50
C LEU A 170 -7.84 -13.36 15.31
N LYS A 171 -8.30 -13.52 14.06
CA LYS A 171 -9.72 -13.62 13.70
C LYS A 171 -10.37 -14.96 14.02
N SER A 172 -9.60 -16.04 14.10
CA SER A 172 -10.16 -17.41 14.20
C SER A 172 -9.90 -18.10 15.52
N THR A 173 -8.99 -17.61 16.37
CA THR A 173 -8.62 -18.29 17.62
C THR A 173 -9.70 -18.18 18.68
N ASN A 174 -9.78 -19.19 19.55
CA ASN A 174 -10.57 -19.19 20.79
C ASN A 174 -9.70 -18.83 22.02
N ASP A 175 -8.44 -18.50 21.84
CA ASP A 175 -7.58 -18.07 22.92
C ASP A 175 -7.97 -16.68 23.43
N THR A 176 -7.76 -16.42 24.70
CA THR A 176 -7.92 -15.08 25.24
C THR A 176 -6.65 -14.29 24.94
N LEU A 177 -6.78 -13.32 24.04
CA LEU A 177 -5.68 -12.48 23.59
C LEU A 177 -5.72 -11.11 24.26
N ILE A 178 -4.53 -10.55 24.44
CA ILE A 178 -4.28 -9.18 24.89
C ILE A 178 -3.22 -8.54 23.98
N ASN A 179 -3.21 -7.22 23.92
CA ASN A 179 -2.03 -6.50 23.45
C ASN A 179 -1.40 -5.70 24.59
N ILE A 180 -0.06 -5.63 24.56
CA ILE A 180 0.77 -5.00 25.59
C ILE A 180 1.25 -3.66 25.05
N VAL A 181 1.18 -2.64 25.89
CA VAL A 181 1.61 -1.27 25.62
C VAL A 181 2.67 -0.80 26.61
N GLY A 182 3.42 0.23 26.25
CA GLY A 182 4.39 0.87 27.12
C GLY A 182 5.72 0.12 27.28
N CYS A 183 6.00 -0.92 26.51
CA CYS A 183 7.24 -1.67 26.59
C CYS A 183 8.48 -0.78 26.46
N ASP A 184 8.47 0.19 25.55
CA ASP A 184 9.60 1.11 25.33
C ASP A 184 9.85 2.00 26.54
N PHE A 185 8.79 2.44 27.22
CA PHE A 185 8.90 3.24 28.45
C PHE A 185 9.66 2.46 29.56
N TYR A 186 9.46 1.15 29.61
CA TYR A 186 10.14 0.26 30.57
C TYR A 186 11.44 -0.36 30.01
N ASN A 187 11.95 0.12 28.87
CA ASN A 187 13.13 -0.41 28.20
C ASN A 187 13.08 -1.94 28.01
N TYR A 188 11.91 -2.46 27.69
CA TYR A 188 11.70 -3.87 27.45
C TYR A 188 11.49 -4.12 25.94
N VAL A 189 12.26 -5.04 25.40
CA VAL A 189 12.10 -5.54 24.02
C VAL A 189 11.41 -6.90 24.10
N PRO A 190 10.11 -6.99 23.71
CA PRO A 190 9.35 -8.23 23.75
C PRO A 190 9.97 -9.30 22.86
N LYS A 191 10.03 -10.54 23.36
CA LYS A 191 10.49 -11.69 22.58
C LYS A 191 9.36 -12.71 22.46
N ILE A 192 9.20 -13.25 21.26
CA ILE A 192 8.24 -14.33 21.01
C ILE A 192 8.57 -15.52 21.91
N GLY A 193 7.56 -16.04 22.61
CA GLY A 193 7.69 -17.11 23.58
C GLY A 193 8.02 -16.67 25.00
N ASP A 194 8.25 -15.36 25.26
CA ASP A 194 8.42 -14.88 26.63
C ASP A 194 7.15 -15.16 27.44
N ILE A 195 7.32 -15.70 28.65
CA ILE A 195 6.26 -15.92 29.61
C ILE A 195 6.22 -14.73 30.57
N ILE A 196 5.10 -14.05 30.59
CA ILE A 196 4.83 -12.86 31.40
C ILE A 196 3.82 -13.16 32.49
N SER A 197 3.83 -12.35 33.55
CA SER A 197 2.80 -12.33 34.59
C SER A 197 1.94 -11.10 34.41
N LEU A 198 0.63 -11.30 34.43
CA LEU A 198 -0.37 -10.24 34.46
C LEU A 198 -0.80 -10.07 35.93
N ILE A 199 -0.64 -8.87 36.47
CA ILE A 199 -0.93 -8.54 37.87
C ILE A 199 -1.81 -7.28 37.90
N LYS A 200 -2.88 -7.29 38.70
CA LYS A 200 -3.74 -6.11 38.88
C LYS A 200 -2.94 -5.01 39.57
N ASP A 201 -2.88 -3.83 38.98
CA ASP A 201 -2.22 -2.66 39.55
C ASP A 201 -3.25 -1.78 40.21
N GLU A 202 -3.61 -2.12 41.47
CA GLU A 202 -4.64 -1.43 42.23
C GLU A 202 -4.23 0.00 42.67
N GLU A 203 -2.91 0.29 42.63
CA GLU A 203 -2.35 1.59 43.01
C GLU A 203 -2.06 2.49 41.81
N ASN A 204 -2.47 2.09 40.59
CA ASN A 204 -2.26 2.89 39.39
C ASN A 204 -3.05 4.18 39.41
N GLU A 205 -2.33 5.31 39.40
CA GLU A 205 -2.97 6.66 39.51
C GLU A 205 -3.65 7.10 38.20
N HIS A 206 -3.33 6.42 37.05
CA HIS A 206 -3.79 6.85 35.73
C HIS A 206 -4.93 5.99 35.16
N ASP A 207 -4.95 4.70 35.51
CA ASP A 207 -5.96 3.76 35.02
C ASP A 207 -6.41 2.83 36.15
N PRO A 208 -7.64 2.97 36.66
CA PRO A 208 -8.18 2.12 37.73
C PRO A 208 -8.31 0.67 37.34
N ASP A 209 -8.30 0.37 36.02
CA ASP A 209 -8.37 -0.98 35.47
C ASP A 209 -7.02 -1.52 35.03
N ALA A 210 -5.93 -0.86 35.41
CA ALA A 210 -4.60 -1.23 35.01
C ALA A 210 -4.27 -2.70 35.35
N VAL A 211 -3.69 -3.40 34.37
CA VAL A 211 -3.11 -4.73 34.53
C VAL A 211 -1.64 -4.67 34.07
N ALA A 212 -0.74 -4.75 35.03
CA ALA A 212 0.69 -4.69 34.79
C ALA A 212 1.19 -5.99 34.15
N VAL A 213 2.12 -5.85 33.22
CA VAL A 213 2.90 -6.92 32.63
C VAL A 213 4.24 -7.00 33.37
N VAL A 214 4.49 -8.11 34.05
CA VAL A 214 5.64 -8.27 34.95
C VAL A 214 6.53 -9.44 34.47
N ILE A 215 7.85 -9.22 34.46
CA ILE A 215 8.88 -10.24 34.20
C ILE A 215 9.96 -10.09 35.25
N GLY A 216 10.26 -11.21 35.97
CA GLY A 216 11.30 -11.20 36.98
C GLY A 216 11.07 -10.28 38.16
N GLY A 217 9.81 -9.89 38.41
CA GLY A 217 9.42 -8.97 39.48
C GLY A 217 9.35 -7.49 39.05
N ASP A 218 9.78 -7.14 37.84
CA ASP A 218 9.75 -5.78 37.30
C ASP A 218 8.58 -5.58 36.35
N VAL A 219 7.94 -4.42 36.38
CA VAL A 219 6.95 -4.00 35.38
C VAL A 219 7.66 -3.75 34.05
N LYS A 220 7.11 -4.32 32.98
CA LYS A 220 7.64 -4.23 31.60
C LYS A 220 6.65 -3.63 30.60
N GLY A 221 5.45 -3.31 31.04
CA GLY A 221 4.37 -2.72 30.26
C GLY A 221 3.03 -2.93 30.94
N TYR A 222 1.98 -2.67 30.22
CA TYR A 222 0.58 -2.83 30.67
C TYR A 222 -0.25 -3.47 29.56
N VAL A 223 -1.33 -4.13 29.95
CA VAL A 223 -2.38 -4.54 29.00
C VAL A 223 -3.09 -3.29 28.49
N ALA A 224 -3.27 -3.18 27.20
CA ALA A 224 -3.96 -2.04 26.58
C ALA A 224 -5.41 -1.91 27.08
N ASN A 225 -5.84 -0.68 27.34
CA ASN A 225 -7.19 -0.37 27.80
C ASN A 225 -7.86 0.77 27.00
N SER A 226 -7.08 1.57 26.30
CA SER A 226 -7.58 2.68 25.49
C SER A 226 -7.99 2.21 24.09
N SER A 227 -9.10 2.73 23.57
CA SER A 227 -9.53 2.50 22.18
C SER A 227 -8.50 2.91 21.12
N TYR A 228 -7.53 3.76 21.49
CA TYR A 228 -6.43 4.16 20.59
C TYR A 228 -5.30 3.13 20.50
N THR A 229 -5.22 2.23 21.46
CA THR A 229 -4.15 1.24 21.57
C THR A 229 -4.65 -0.20 21.51
N LEU A 230 -5.97 -0.40 21.52
CA LEU A 230 -6.61 -1.71 21.51
C LEU A 230 -6.99 -2.08 20.07
N ILE A 231 -6.63 -3.28 19.65
CA ILE A 231 -7.14 -3.88 18.40
C ILE A 231 -8.40 -4.71 18.69
N ASP A 232 -9.26 -4.87 17.68
CA ASP A 232 -10.61 -5.44 17.88
C ASP A 232 -10.62 -6.88 18.40
N GLU A 233 -9.63 -7.67 18.04
CA GLU A 233 -9.57 -9.11 18.35
C GLU A 233 -9.05 -9.44 19.76
N VAL A 234 -8.59 -8.43 20.54
CA VAL A 234 -8.02 -8.64 21.87
C VAL A 234 -8.91 -8.14 22.98
N LYS A 235 -8.63 -8.55 24.22
CA LYS A 235 -9.34 -8.07 25.41
C LYS A 235 -8.60 -6.91 26.05
N SER A 236 -9.38 -5.87 26.46
CA SER A 236 -8.86 -4.73 27.19
C SER A 236 -8.47 -5.07 28.63
N ALA A 237 -7.64 -4.24 29.26
CA ALA A 237 -7.27 -4.41 30.66
C ALA A 237 -8.48 -4.46 31.58
N SER A 238 -9.51 -3.64 31.35
CA SER A 238 -10.76 -3.65 32.14
C SER A 238 -11.51 -4.99 32.07
N VAL A 239 -11.47 -5.68 30.93
CA VAL A 239 -12.02 -7.02 30.79
C VAL A 239 -11.14 -8.06 31.49
N ILE A 240 -9.83 -8.01 31.25
CA ILE A 240 -8.85 -8.94 31.82
C ILE A 240 -8.81 -8.86 33.34
N LYS A 241 -8.85 -7.66 33.93
CA LYS A 241 -8.86 -7.44 35.39
C LYS A 241 -9.96 -8.24 36.08
N ASN A 242 -11.13 -8.36 35.42
CA ASN A 242 -12.27 -9.11 35.97
C ASN A 242 -12.16 -10.64 35.69
N MET A 243 -11.30 -11.08 34.82
CA MET A 243 -11.13 -12.49 34.43
C MET A 243 -10.03 -13.20 35.23
N ILE A 244 -9.00 -12.46 35.67
CA ILE A 244 -7.82 -13.04 36.30
C ILE A 244 -7.92 -13.00 37.85
N GLY A 245 -7.17 -13.89 38.50
CA GLY A 245 -6.92 -13.86 39.98
C GLY A 245 -5.86 -12.85 40.34
N ASP A 246 -5.05 -13.16 41.37
CA ASP A 246 -3.94 -12.31 41.81
C ASP A 246 -2.80 -12.25 40.79
N GLU A 247 -2.58 -13.36 40.08
CA GLU A 247 -1.59 -13.47 39.00
C GLU A 247 -2.13 -14.39 37.89
N GLN A 248 -1.88 -14.00 36.64
CA GLN A 248 -2.18 -14.81 35.48
C GLN A 248 -0.97 -14.84 34.55
N LYS A 249 -0.59 -16.02 34.06
CA LYS A 249 0.49 -16.14 33.07
C LYS A 249 -0.06 -15.93 31.65
N ALA A 250 0.76 -15.28 30.82
CA ALA A 250 0.52 -15.17 29.39
C ALA A 250 1.83 -15.38 28.60
N GLU A 251 1.71 -15.74 27.35
CA GLU A 251 2.82 -15.99 26.42
C GLU A 251 2.78 -14.96 25.29
N ILE A 252 3.89 -14.29 25.02
CA ILE A 252 4.03 -13.39 23.88
C ILE A 252 4.09 -14.20 22.60
N LEU A 253 3.18 -13.90 21.66
CA LEU A 253 3.03 -14.64 20.41
C LEU A 253 3.78 -13.97 19.24
N PHE A 254 3.53 -12.69 19.01
CA PHE A 254 4.12 -11.91 17.90
C PHE A 254 3.90 -10.41 18.11
N VAL A 255 4.58 -9.62 17.27
CA VAL A 255 4.32 -8.18 17.14
C VAL A 255 3.51 -7.94 15.87
N TYR A 256 2.29 -7.44 16.01
CA TYR A 256 1.35 -7.22 14.92
C TYR A 256 1.42 -5.77 14.43
N LEU A 257 1.34 -5.53 13.13
CA LEU A 257 1.48 -4.21 12.49
C LEU A 257 2.76 -3.46 12.88
N GLY A 258 3.78 -4.18 13.38
CA GLY A 258 5.05 -3.59 13.80
C GLY A 258 5.04 -2.90 15.16
N GLU A 259 3.88 -2.81 15.84
CA GLU A 259 3.75 -2.07 17.10
C GLU A 259 2.95 -2.79 18.21
N TYR A 260 1.97 -3.62 17.85
CA TYR A 260 1.09 -4.27 18.83
C TYR A 260 1.69 -5.60 19.30
N VAL A 261 2.15 -5.65 20.53
CA VAL A 261 2.69 -6.87 21.13
C VAL A 261 1.54 -7.77 21.57
N ILE A 262 1.29 -8.85 20.86
CA ILE A 262 0.18 -9.78 21.11
C ILE A 262 0.63 -10.91 22.01
N ALA A 263 -0.14 -11.14 23.08
CA ALA A 263 0.06 -12.27 23.98
C ALA A 263 -1.25 -13.02 24.24
N LYS A 264 -1.15 -14.32 24.53
CA LYS A 264 -2.30 -15.16 24.94
C LYS A 264 -2.19 -15.54 26.41
N LEU A 265 -3.33 -15.61 27.08
CA LEU A 265 -3.41 -16.12 28.44
C LEU A 265 -3.13 -17.64 28.43
N ILE A 266 -2.29 -18.10 29.36
CA ILE A 266 -2.00 -19.52 29.56
C ILE A 266 -3.07 -20.07 30.54
N LYS A 267 -3.71 -21.18 30.17
CA LYS A 267 -4.72 -21.86 31.00
C LYS A 267 -4.07 -22.58 32.18
#